data_6bcc622e5305ebcccf1084bd5e75382c
#
_entry.id   6bcc622e5305ebcccf1084bd5e75382c
#
_cell.length_a   1.000
_cell.length_b   1.000
_cell.length_c   1.000
_cell.angle_alpha   90.00
_cell.angle_beta   90.00
_cell.angle_gamma   90.00
#
_symmetry.space_group_name_H-M   'P 1'
#
loop_
_entity.id
_entity.type
_entity.pdbx_description
1 polymer ?
#
loop_
_entity_poly.entity_id
_entity_poly.type
_entity_poly.pdbx_seq_one_letter_code
_entity_poly.pdbx_strand_id
1 'polypeptide(L)'
;IIIIPIIIFNLTIMIKSYINPTEIPDFFGLKSFVIVSESMESTIMKGDAIFIKKVNQDELKINDIISFHNKDEIITHRIVKVIEENGKTKYITKGDNNRREDKEHITYEKIEGVYQFKISGFGKIVELLKDKITLIILLIILVLISLVQVRMSKKRLRRKEKRYEYNKKCNSLKYSNKQNK
;
A
#
# COMPACT_ATOMS: atom_id res chain seq x y z
N ILE A 1 19.90 -1.16 -1.25
CA ILE A 1 19.47 0.21 -0.88
C ILE A 1 17.93 0.30 -0.82
N ILE A 2 17.15 -0.37 -1.68
CA ILE A 2 15.67 -0.32 -1.71
C ILE A 2 15.03 -1.07 -0.53
N ILE A 3 15.67 -2.09 0.03
CA ILE A 3 15.12 -2.94 1.10
C ILE A 3 14.98 -2.17 2.42
N ILE A 4 15.92 -1.29 2.75
CA ILE A 4 15.92 -0.52 4.00
C ILE A 4 14.69 0.39 4.12
N PRO A 5 14.33 1.21 3.11
CA PRO A 5 13.10 2.01 3.14
C PRO A 5 11.84 1.16 3.30
N ILE A 6 11.78 -0.02 2.67
CA ILE A 6 10.64 -0.94 2.77
C ILE A 6 10.52 -1.49 4.19
N ILE A 7 11.64 -1.85 4.83
CA ILE A 7 11.64 -2.34 6.22
C ILE A 7 11.20 -1.22 7.17
N ILE A 8 11.75 -0.01 7.02
CA ILE A 8 11.38 1.15 7.86
C ILE A 8 9.89 1.46 7.71
N PHE A 9 9.38 1.44 6.48
CA PHE A 9 7.97 1.65 6.17
C PHE A 9 7.07 0.62 6.87
N ASN A 10 7.37 -0.68 6.72
CA ASN A 10 6.61 -1.74 7.39
C ASN A 10 6.68 -1.65 8.91
N LEU A 11 7.86 -1.31 9.46
CA LEU A 11 8.02 -1.13 10.90
C LEU A 11 7.19 0.04 11.43
N THR A 12 7.13 1.13 10.68
CA THR A 12 6.32 2.31 11.02
C THR A 12 4.83 1.98 11.05
N ILE A 13 4.34 1.19 10.07
CA ILE A 13 2.94 0.70 10.05
C ILE A 13 2.68 -0.17 11.28
N MET A 14 3.56 -1.13 11.54
CA MET A 14 3.40 -2.06 12.66
C MET A 14 3.36 -1.32 14.00
N ILE A 15 4.23 -0.32 14.20
CA ILE A 15 4.26 0.51 15.41
C ILE A 15 2.98 1.33 15.53
N LYS A 16 2.52 1.99 14.47
CA LYS A 16 1.25 2.75 14.48
C LYS A 16 0.06 1.86 14.82
N SER A 17 -0.03 0.68 14.19
CA SER A 17 -1.11 -0.29 14.45
C SER A 17 -1.05 -0.86 15.87
N TYR A 18 0.12 -0.95 16.49
CA TYR A 18 0.28 -1.40 17.87
C TYR A 18 -0.12 -0.32 18.88
N ILE A 19 0.23 0.95 18.61
CA ILE A 19 -0.07 2.08 19.50
C ILE A 19 -1.55 2.44 19.46
N ASN A 20 -2.17 2.44 18.27
CA ASN A 20 -3.58 2.80 18.05
C ASN A 20 -4.31 1.67 17.29
N PRO A 21 -4.65 0.56 17.96
CA PRO A 21 -5.27 -0.59 17.29
C PRO A 21 -6.67 -0.31 16.73
N THR A 22 -7.32 0.76 17.17
CA THR A 22 -8.64 1.20 16.71
C THR A 22 -8.59 2.19 15.55
N GLU A 23 -7.45 2.80 15.30
CA GLU A 23 -7.28 3.74 14.19
C GLU A 23 -6.78 3.02 12.94
N ILE A 24 -7.46 3.28 11.83
CA ILE A 24 -7.06 2.77 10.53
C ILE A 24 -5.78 3.51 10.11
N PRO A 25 -4.69 2.77 9.76
CA PRO A 25 -3.45 3.39 9.37
C PRO A 25 -3.66 4.38 8.20
N ASP A 26 -3.27 5.60 8.44
CA ASP A 26 -3.31 6.69 7.47
C ASP A 26 -1.92 6.85 6.84
N PHE A 27 -1.90 6.92 5.50
CA PHE A 27 -0.72 7.17 4.70
C PHE A 27 -0.89 8.46 3.90
N PHE A 28 -0.22 9.52 4.30
CA PHE A 28 -0.29 10.82 3.64
C PHE A 28 -1.72 11.38 3.50
N GLY A 29 -2.57 11.14 4.52
CA GLY A 29 -3.97 11.54 4.50
C GLY A 29 -4.89 10.58 3.73
N LEU A 30 -4.39 9.43 3.30
CA LEU A 30 -5.16 8.37 2.63
C LEU A 30 -5.32 7.17 3.55
N LYS A 31 -6.56 6.74 3.76
CA LYS A 31 -6.89 5.46 4.40
C LYS A 31 -7.23 4.43 3.33
N SER A 32 -6.95 3.15 3.59
CA SER A 32 -7.21 2.09 2.63
C SER A 32 -8.02 0.96 3.23
N PHE A 33 -8.95 0.40 2.43
CA PHE A 33 -9.81 -0.74 2.78
C PHE A 33 -9.87 -1.73 1.64
N VAL A 34 -10.04 -3.01 1.97
CA VAL A 34 -10.39 -4.05 0.99
C VAL A 34 -11.89 -4.27 1.02
N ILE A 35 -12.53 -4.16 -0.13
CA ILE A 35 -13.98 -4.35 -0.27
C ILE A 35 -14.31 -5.84 -0.17
N VAL A 36 -15.20 -6.18 0.76
CA VAL A 36 -15.60 -7.56 1.04
C VAL A 36 -17.02 -7.90 0.56
N SER A 37 -17.82 -6.88 0.22
CA SER A 37 -19.20 -7.02 -0.27
C SER A 37 -19.33 -6.70 -1.75
N GLU A 38 -20.47 -7.08 -2.33
CA GLU A 38 -20.81 -6.86 -3.74
C GLU A 38 -21.73 -5.64 -3.95
N SER A 39 -22.00 -4.86 -2.88
CA SER A 39 -22.94 -3.73 -2.91
C SER A 39 -22.53 -2.59 -3.85
N MET A 40 -21.26 -2.48 -4.18
CA MET A 40 -20.69 -1.46 -5.09
C MET A 40 -20.28 -2.02 -6.45
N GLU A 41 -20.65 -3.27 -6.76
CA GLU A 41 -20.35 -3.89 -8.05
C GLU A 41 -20.84 -3.04 -9.21
N SER A 42 -20.14 -3.13 -10.30
CA SER A 42 -20.03 -2.27 -11.47
C SER A 42 -19.02 -1.13 -11.32
N THR A 43 -18.91 -0.48 -10.15
CA THR A 43 -17.92 0.58 -9.89
C THR A 43 -16.72 0.05 -9.10
N ILE A 44 -16.98 -0.65 -8.00
CA ILE A 44 -15.95 -1.23 -7.12
C ILE A 44 -16.32 -2.69 -6.88
N MET A 45 -15.41 -3.59 -7.24
CA MET A 45 -15.63 -5.02 -7.15
C MET A 45 -15.19 -5.55 -5.79
N LYS A 46 -15.82 -6.64 -5.35
CA LYS A 46 -15.33 -7.41 -4.20
C LYS A 46 -13.87 -7.82 -4.42
N GLY A 47 -13.03 -7.59 -3.42
CA GLY A 47 -11.59 -7.83 -3.49
C GLY A 47 -10.77 -6.66 -4.05
N ASP A 48 -11.39 -5.54 -4.44
CA ASP A 48 -10.65 -4.32 -4.74
C ASP A 48 -10.17 -3.66 -3.44
N ALA A 49 -8.97 -3.09 -3.44
CA ALA A 49 -8.55 -2.15 -2.41
C ALA A 49 -8.92 -0.74 -2.84
N ILE A 50 -9.64 -0.03 -2.00
CA ILE A 50 -9.99 1.38 -2.21
C ILE A 50 -9.13 2.29 -1.35
N PHE A 51 -8.89 3.49 -1.83
CA PHE A 51 -8.23 4.56 -1.11
C PHE A 51 -9.19 5.72 -0.95
N ILE A 52 -9.35 6.17 0.29
CA ILE A 52 -10.24 7.27 0.65
C ILE A 52 -9.45 8.40 1.31
N LYS A 53 -9.97 9.60 1.19
CA LYS A 53 -9.40 10.81 1.82
C LYS A 53 -10.47 11.52 2.64
N LYS A 54 -10.14 11.93 3.87
CA LYS A 54 -11.01 12.79 4.66
C LYS A 54 -11.09 14.16 3.98
N VAL A 55 -12.29 14.66 3.80
CA VAL A 55 -12.59 15.98 3.22
C VAL A 55 -13.48 16.76 4.20
N ASN A 56 -13.61 18.06 4.04
CA ASN A 56 -14.53 18.86 4.83
C ASN A 56 -15.99 18.62 4.43
N GLN A 57 -16.92 18.93 5.32
CA GLN A 57 -18.35 18.69 5.09
C GLN A 57 -18.89 19.44 3.86
N ASP A 58 -18.41 20.65 3.60
CA ASP A 58 -18.78 21.52 2.47
C ASP A 58 -18.26 21.01 1.11
N GLU A 59 -17.28 20.13 1.13
CA GLU A 59 -16.73 19.49 -0.08
C GLU A 59 -17.56 18.29 -0.54
N LEU A 60 -18.41 17.72 0.35
CA LEU A 60 -19.22 16.53 0.05
C LEU A 60 -20.37 16.83 -0.91
N LYS A 61 -20.50 16.01 -1.96
CA LYS A 61 -21.47 16.20 -3.03
C LYS A 61 -22.27 14.93 -3.32
N ILE A 62 -23.44 15.13 -3.94
CA ILE A 62 -24.18 14.02 -4.54
C ILE A 62 -23.28 13.35 -5.60
N ASN A 63 -23.33 12.02 -5.67
CA ASN A 63 -22.50 11.11 -6.45
C ASN A 63 -21.13 10.81 -5.87
N ASP A 64 -20.68 11.45 -4.79
CA ASP A 64 -19.46 11.00 -4.11
C ASP A 64 -19.66 9.60 -3.53
N ILE A 65 -18.64 8.77 -3.65
CA ILE A 65 -18.57 7.48 -2.95
C ILE A 65 -17.87 7.73 -1.64
N ILE A 66 -18.52 7.41 -0.53
CA ILE A 66 -18.01 7.62 0.82
C ILE A 66 -17.87 6.30 1.57
N SER A 67 -16.87 6.22 2.42
CA SER A 67 -16.78 5.17 3.43
C SER A 67 -17.17 5.75 4.78
N PHE A 68 -18.04 5.07 5.52
CA PHE A 68 -18.58 5.55 6.78
C PHE A 68 -18.81 4.42 7.78
N HIS A 69 -18.81 4.77 9.06
CA HIS A 69 -19.11 3.83 10.14
C HIS A 69 -20.60 3.55 10.23
N ASN A 70 -20.94 2.26 10.22
CA ASN A 70 -22.25 1.74 10.56
C ASN A 70 -22.09 0.66 11.63
N LYS A 71 -22.34 1.03 12.89
CA LYS A 71 -22.04 0.21 14.07
C LYS A 71 -20.55 -0.18 14.10
N ASP A 72 -20.24 -1.46 14.02
CA ASP A 72 -18.88 -2.01 14.09
C ASP A 72 -18.25 -2.24 12.70
N GLU A 73 -18.94 -1.85 11.63
CA GLU A 73 -18.49 -2.06 10.26
C GLU A 73 -18.27 -0.74 9.52
N ILE A 74 -17.38 -0.78 8.52
CA ILE A 74 -17.19 0.32 7.57
C ILE A 74 -17.88 -0.07 6.26
N ILE A 75 -18.86 0.76 5.87
CA ILE A 75 -19.61 0.60 4.64
C ILE A 75 -19.13 1.63 3.63
N THR A 76 -19.06 1.24 2.37
CA THR A 76 -18.71 2.13 1.25
C THR A 76 -19.88 2.18 0.29
N HIS A 77 -20.56 3.33 0.20
CA HIS A 77 -21.70 3.56 -0.69
C HIS A 77 -21.64 4.95 -1.33
N ARG A 78 -22.49 5.19 -2.32
CA ARG A 78 -22.63 6.47 -3.02
C ARG A 78 -23.66 7.37 -2.35
N ILE A 79 -23.35 8.65 -2.20
CA ILE A 79 -24.32 9.68 -1.80
C ILE A 79 -25.33 9.86 -2.94
N VAL A 80 -26.59 9.59 -2.68
CA VAL A 80 -27.69 9.80 -3.64
C VAL A 80 -28.53 11.03 -3.33
N LYS A 81 -28.57 11.46 -2.04
CA LYS A 81 -29.26 12.68 -1.63
C LYS A 81 -28.54 13.33 -0.45
N VAL A 82 -28.66 14.65 -0.36
CA VAL A 82 -28.26 15.44 0.80
C VAL A 82 -29.53 16.12 1.32
N ILE A 83 -29.80 15.98 2.60
CA ILE A 83 -30.99 16.53 3.26
C ILE A 83 -30.60 17.27 4.53
N GLU A 84 -31.43 18.21 4.93
CA GLU A 84 -31.36 18.81 6.27
C GLU A 84 -32.44 18.22 7.16
N GLU A 85 -32.05 17.69 8.31
CA GLU A 85 -32.96 17.13 9.30
C GLU A 85 -32.53 17.61 10.70
N ASN A 86 -33.46 18.29 11.39
CA ASN A 86 -33.22 18.90 12.71
C ASN A 86 -32.01 19.86 12.74
N GLY A 87 -31.84 20.67 11.68
CA GLY A 87 -30.73 21.62 11.58
C GLY A 87 -29.36 20.99 11.35
N LYS A 88 -29.32 19.70 10.95
CA LYS A 88 -28.08 18.98 10.61
C LYS A 88 -28.16 18.43 9.20
N THR A 89 -27.07 18.59 8.47
CA THR A 89 -26.92 17.98 7.16
C THR A 89 -26.76 16.47 7.32
N LYS A 90 -27.55 15.71 6.58
CA LYS A 90 -27.49 14.25 6.51
C LYS A 90 -27.37 13.78 5.07
N TYR A 91 -26.73 12.64 4.90
CA TYR A 91 -26.47 12.02 3.61
C TYR A 91 -27.23 10.70 3.51
N ILE A 92 -28.03 10.56 2.45
CA ILE A 92 -28.66 9.30 2.08
C ILE A 92 -27.76 8.63 1.09
N THR A 93 -27.39 7.38 1.41
CA THR A 93 -26.46 6.59 0.61
C THR A 93 -27.13 5.40 -0.01
N LYS A 94 -26.50 4.86 -1.07
CA LYS A 94 -26.94 3.65 -1.74
C LYS A 94 -25.74 2.94 -2.37
N GLY A 95 -25.64 1.63 -2.22
CA GLY A 95 -24.72 0.81 -2.99
C GLY A 95 -25.10 0.80 -4.47
N ASP A 96 -24.11 0.89 -5.36
CA ASP A 96 -24.36 0.96 -6.81
C ASP A 96 -25.11 -0.29 -7.33
N ASN A 97 -24.88 -1.45 -6.71
CA ASN A 97 -25.56 -2.71 -7.01
C ASN A 97 -26.84 -2.92 -6.18
N ASN A 98 -27.17 -2.06 -5.23
CA ASN A 98 -28.33 -2.20 -4.38
C ASN A 98 -29.59 -1.68 -5.08
N ARG A 99 -30.74 -2.33 -4.84
CA ARG A 99 -32.03 -1.89 -5.37
C ARG A 99 -32.61 -0.69 -4.63
N ARG A 100 -32.30 -0.52 -3.35
CA ARG A 100 -32.89 0.50 -2.46
C ARG A 100 -31.81 1.34 -1.81
N GLU A 101 -32.18 2.57 -1.44
CA GLU A 101 -31.38 3.46 -0.60
C GLU A 101 -31.21 2.85 0.80
N ASP A 102 -30.15 3.23 1.47
CA ASP A 102 -29.88 2.81 2.83
C ASP A 102 -30.92 3.44 3.78
N LYS A 103 -31.36 2.68 4.79
CA LYS A 103 -32.36 3.16 5.73
C LYS A 103 -31.83 4.18 6.72
N GLU A 104 -30.55 4.10 7.02
CA GLU A 104 -29.88 4.99 7.97
C GLU A 104 -29.35 6.20 7.24
N HIS A 105 -29.69 7.40 7.73
CA HIS A 105 -29.14 8.65 7.24
C HIS A 105 -27.80 8.93 7.92
N ILE A 106 -26.77 9.20 7.13
CA ILE A 106 -25.40 9.32 7.62
C ILE A 106 -25.11 10.78 7.95
N THR A 107 -24.53 11.03 9.12
CA THR A 107 -24.00 12.34 9.50
C THR A 107 -22.51 12.43 9.16
N TYR A 108 -21.99 13.67 9.04
CA TYR A 108 -20.59 13.91 8.66
C TYR A 108 -19.59 13.21 9.62
N GLU A 109 -19.89 13.17 10.92
CA GLU A 109 -19.04 12.58 11.95
C GLU A 109 -18.78 11.08 11.74
N LYS A 110 -19.73 10.39 11.07
CA LYS A 110 -19.60 8.96 10.74
C LYS A 110 -18.76 8.72 9.49
N ILE A 111 -18.50 9.76 8.68
CA ILE A 111 -17.79 9.63 7.40
C ILE A 111 -16.29 9.55 7.63
N GLU A 112 -15.68 8.45 7.20
CA GLU A 112 -14.24 8.23 7.23
C GLU A 112 -13.50 8.96 6.10
N GLY A 113 -14.13 9.04 4.93
CA GLY A 113 -13.58 9.76 3.79
C GLY A 113 -14.28 9.46 2.48
N VAL A 114 -13.86 10.19 1.45
CA VAL A 114 -14.35 10.11 0.07
C VAL A 114 -13.39 9.26 -0.76
N TYR A 115 -13.93 8.36 -1.55
CA TYR A 115 -13.19 7.53 -2.49
C TYR A 115 -12.35 8.38 -3.45
N GLN A 116 -11.11 7.99 -3.64
CA GLN A 116 -10.18 8.63 -4.57
C GLN A 116 -9.87 7.73 -5.76
N PHE A 117 -9.39 6.51 -5.49
CA PHE A 117 -9.06 5.51 -6.49
C PHE A 117 -9.08 4.09 -5.89
N LYS A 118 -8.96 3.09 -6.75
CA LYS A 118 -8.90 1.67 -6.36
C LYS A 118 -7.74 0.95 -7.02
N ILE A 119 -7.28 -0.12 -6.38
CA ILE A 119 -6.41 -1.14 -6.96
C ILE A 119 -7.22 -2.42 -7.10
N SER A 120 -7.52 -2.78 -8.34
CA SER A 120 -8.37 -3.94 -8.62
C SER A 120 -7.66 -5.26 -8.30
N GLY A 121 -8.40 -6.19 -7.67
CA GLY A 121 -7.93 -7.52 -7.35
C GLY A 121 -6.89 -7.60 -6.23
N PHE A 122 -6.61 -6.52 -5.54
CA PHE A 122 -5.62 -6.47 -4.43
C PHE A 122 -5.95 -7.46 -3.30
N GLY A 123 -7.23 -7.72 -3.06
CA GLY A 123 -7.68 -8.70 -2.07
C GLY A 123 -7.13 -10.11 -2.33
N LYS A 124 -7.00 -10.52 -3.60
CA LYS A 124 -6.37 -11.81 -3.96
C LYS A 124 -4.91 -11.87 -3.53
N ILE A 125 -4.19 -10.76 -3.65
CA ILE A 125 -2.80 -10.67 -3.19
C ILE A 125 -2.73 -10.77 -1.66
N VAL A 126 -3.63 -10.09 -0.96
CA VAL A 126 -3.73 -10.17 0.51
C VAL A 126 -4.07 -11.60 0.97
N GLU A 127 -4.97 -12.27 0.28
CA GLU A 127 -5.35 -13.66 0.57
C GLU A 127 -4.17 -14.62 0.36
N LEU A 128 -3.44 -14.48 -0.76
CA LEU A 128 -2.21 -15.23 -1.00
C LEU A 128 -1.15 -15.02 0.08
N LEU A 129 -1.00 -13.79 0.58
CA LEU A 129 -0.05 -13.46 1.64
C LEU A 129 -0.48 -13.92 3.03
N LYS A 130 -1.76 -14.26 3.25
CA LYS A 130 -2.23 -14.88 4.50
C LYS A 130 -1.91 -16.38 4.58
N ASP A 131 -1.68 -17.03 3.43
CA ASP A 131 -1.32 -18.45 3.40
C ASP A 131 0.11 -18.67 3.88
N LYS A 132 0.27 -19.47 4.94
CA LYS A 132 1.56 -19.76 5.57
C LYS A 132 2.57 -20.38 4.60
N ILE A 133 2.11 -21.24 3.69
CA ILE A 133 2.96 -21.89 2.69
C ILE A 133 3.52 -20.84 1.72
N THR A 134 2.67 -19.94 1.25
CA THR A 134 3.08 -18.84 0.36
C THR A 134 4.11 -17.94 1.02
N LEU A 135 3.96 -17.62 2.30
CA LEU A 135 4.95 -16.83 3.05
C LEU A 135 6.30 -17.54 3.17
N ILE A 136 6.29 -18.85 3.43
CA ILE A 136 7.51 -19.67 3.50
C ILE A 136 8.22 -19.68 2.14
N ILE A 137 7.49 -19.91 1.05
CA ILE A 137 8.04 -19.90 -0.31
C ILE A 137 8.66 -18.55 -0.62
N LEU A 138 7.97 -17.44 -0.30
CA LEU A 138 8.48 -16.08 -0.51
C LEU A 138 9.78 -15.84 0.27
N LEU A 139 9.85 -16.30 1.51
CA LEU A 139 11.05 -16.21 2.35
C LEU A 139 12.22 -16.97 1.74
N ILE A 140 11.99 -18.20 1.27
CA ILE A 140 13.01 -19.01 0.59
C ILE A 140 13.54 -18.30 -0.65
N ILE A 141 12.66 -17.73 -1.48
CA ILE A 141 13.04 -16.98 -2.67
C ILE A 141 13.91 -15.76 -2.30
N LEU A 142 13.53 -15.01 -1.26
CA LEU A 142 14.32 -13.87 -0.78
C LEU A 142 15.72 -14.27 -0.32
N VAL A 143 15.84 -15.39 0.41
CA VAL A 143 17.14 -15.94 0.85
C VAL A 143 17.98 -16.35 -0.36
N LEU A 144 17.40 -17.03 -1.34
CA LEU A 144 18.10 -17.42 -2.56
C LEU A 144 18.62 -16.22 -3.35
N ILE A 145 17.80 -15.19 -3.53
CA ILE A 145 18.20 -13.93 -4.19
C ILE A 145 19.37 -13.29 -3.45
N SER A 146 19.31 -13.22 -2.12
CA SER A 146 20.37 -12.66 -1.28
C SER A 146 21.69 -13.42 -1.44
N LEU A 147 21.64 -14.76 -1.45
CA LEU A 147 22.81 -15.59 -1.67
C LEU A 147 23.43 -15.38 -3.06
N VAL A 148 22.61 -15.26 -4.10
CA VAL A 148 23.08 -14.93 -5.45
C VAL A 148 23.76 -13.57 -5.49
N GLN A 149 23.17 -12.55 -4.87
CA GLN A 149 23.75 -11.19 -4.80
C GLN A 149 25.11 -11.20 -4.09
N VAL A 150 25.24 -11.90 -2.97
CA VAL A 150 26.51 -12.03 -2.23
C VAL A 150 27.57 -12.72 -3.10
N ARG A 151 27.23 -13.81 -3.80
CA ARG A 151 28.14 -14.50 -4.71
C ARG A 151 28.60 -13.58 -5.87
N MET A 152 27.66 -12.83 -6.45
CA MET A 152 27.99 -11.88 -7.53
C MET A 152 28.89 -10.74 -7.05
N SER A 153 28.65 -10.21 -5.86
CA SER A 153 29.47 -9.16 -5.25
C SER A 153 30.89 -9.65 -4.98
N LYS A 154 31.06 -10.84 -4.41
CA LYS A 154 32.39 -11.48 -4.21
C LYS A 154 33.12 -11.70 -5.53
N LYS A 155 32.41 -12.13 -6.60
CA LYS A 155 33.02 -12.30 -7.93
C LYS A 155 33.47 -10.96 -8.54
N ARG A 156 32.69 -9.88 -8.33
CA ARG A 156 33.06 -8.51 -8.77
C ARG A 156 34.31 -7.99 -8.03
N LEU A 157 34.40 -8.21 -6.72
CA LEU A 157 35.55 -7.80 -5.92
C LEU A 157 36.82 -8.53 -6.39
N ARG A 158 36.79 -9.86 -6.52
CA ARG A 158 37.94 -10.64 -7.03
C ARG A 158 38.39 -10.20 -8.41
N ARG A 159 37.48 -9.78 -9.29
CA ARG A 159 37.87 -9.22 -10.63
C ARG A 159 38.55 -7.86 -10.49
N LYS A 160 38.12 -7.01 -9.58
CA LYS A 160 38.77 -5.70 -9.32
C LYS A 160 40.15 -5.89 -8.74
N GLU A 161 40.36 -6.79 -7.79
CA GLU A 161 41.67 -7.13 -7.21
C GLU A 161 42.65 -7.61 -8.27
N LYS A 162 42.24 -8.59 -9.09
CA LYS A 162 43.10 -9.08 -10.20
C LYS A 162 43.48 -7.97 -11.19
N ARG A 163 42.53 -7.06 -11.48
CA ARG A 163 42.81 -5.92 -12.37
C ARG A 163 43.77 -4.92 -11.74
N TYR A 164 43.65 -4.70 -10.45
CA TYR A 164 44.57 -3.84 -9.69
C TYR A 164 45.97 -4.40 -9.67
N GLU A 165 46.14 -5.70 -9.37
CA GLU A 165 47.41 -6.38 -9.36
C GLU A 165 48.07 -6.38 -10.75
N TYR A 166 47.30 -6.66 -11.80
CA TYR A 166 47.81 -6.59 -13.18
C TYR A 166 48.35 -5.18 -13.52
N ASN A 167 47.59 -4.14 -13.21
CA ASN A 167 48.02 -2.75 -13.46
C ASN A 167 49.29 -2.38 -12.66
N LYS A 168 49.35 -2.82 -11.38
CA LYS A 168 50.55 -2.61 -10.54
C LYS A 168 51.76 -3.26 -11.14
N LYS A 169 51.67 -4.51 -11.63
CA LYS A 169 52.75 -5.23 -12.30
C LYS A 169 53.19 -4.56 -13.61
N CYS A 170 52.22 -4.11 -14.42
CA CYS A 170 52.54 -3.37 -15.66
C CYS A 170 53.28 -2.05 -15.38
N ASN A 171 52.88 -1.33 -14.33
CA ASN A 171 53.54 -0.09 -13.97
C ASN A 171 54.97 -0.32 -13.46
N SER A 172 55.20 -1.36 -12.61
CA SER A 172 56.55 -1.68 -12.13
C SER A 172 57.51 -2.06 -13.26
N LEU A 173 57.05 -2.81 -14.26
CA LEU A 173 57.84 -3.14 -15.46
C LEU A 173 58.16 -1.92 -16.29
N LYS A 174 57.25 -0.94 -16.43
CA LYS A 174 57.53 0.32 -17.13
C LYS A 174 58.57 1.18 -16.41
N TYR A 175 58.61 1.18 -15.09
CA TYR A 175 59.62 1.90 -14.31
C TYR A 175 61.01 1.22 -14.41
N SER A 176 61.07 -0.11 -14.34
CA SER A 176 62.34 -0.88 -14.51
C SER A 176 62.98 -0.65 -15.90
N ASN A 177 62.16 -0.67 -16.95
CA ASN A 177 62.68 -0.43 -18.34
C ASN A 177 63.11 1.02 -18.61
N LYS A 178 62.71 1.99 -17.78
CA LYS A 178 63.14 3.39 -17.86
C LYS A 178 64.50 3.64 -17.17
N GLN A 179 64.87 2.80 -16.21
CA GLN A 179 66.16 2.92 -15.51
C GLN A 179 67.32 2.22 -16.24
N ASN A 180 67.00 1.35 -17.18
CA ASN A 180 68.00 0.60 -17.96
C ASN A 180 68.29 1.22 -19.35
N LYS A 181 67.87 2.44 -19.60
CA LYS A 181 68.18 3.27 -20.73
C LYS A 181 68.96 4.54 -20.28
#